data_59f45fb20e149ceae38d50ede7c43553
#
_entry.id   59f45fb20e149ceae38d50ede7c43553
#
_cell.length_a   1.000
_cell.length_b   1.000
_cell.length_c   1.000
_cell.angle_alpha   90.00
_cell.angle_beta   90.00
_cell.angle_gamma   90.00
#
_symmetry.space_group_name_H-M   'P 1'
#
loop_
_entity.id
_entity.type
_entity.pdbx_description
1 polymer ?
#
loop_
_entity_poly.entity_id
_entity_poly.type
_entity_poly.pdbx_seq_one_letter_code
_entity_poly.pdbx_strand_id
1 'polypeptide(L)'
;MAGEGYNRALRRFLGSLNYAVHGWGLGRNLGPREGVLEGLQDRIIDLSRRYEAPVSLVGHSLGGIFARELAREFPDLVRQVISLGSPFGKGRMTASVPARLFTALNPPEELPVDEDVLHQPPPVPLTAIYSKGDGIVNWQTTLQIDGHHRSQSIQVRGSHCGMTFNPAIWFLVAERLATHPEQWRPFERRRWRNLFYPDSQP
;
A
#
# COMPACT_ATOMS: atom_id res chain seq x y z
N MET A 1 -13.16 -6.42 -7.04
CA MET A 1 -11.97 -7.23 -6.73
C MET A 1 -11.03 -7.18 -7.90
N ALA A 2 -9.82 -6.65 -7.69
CA ALA A 2 -8.88 -6.34 -8.76
C ALA A 2 -8.04 -7.56 -9.12
N GLY A 3 -8.00 -7.91 -10.41
CA GLY A 3 -7.05 -8.87 -10.94
C GLY A 3 -5.69 -8.20 -11.25
N GLU A 4 -4.69 -8.97 -11.65
CA GLU A 4 -3.35 -8.46 -12.01
C GLU A 4 -3.35 -7.35 -13.07
N GLY A 5 -4.39 -7.30 -13.91
CA GLY A 5 -4.55 -6.25 -14.92
C GLY A 5 -4.79 -4.85 -14.34
N TYR A 6 -5.33 -4.76 -13.12
CA TYR A 6 -5.69 -3.50 -12.49
C TYR A 6 -4.49 -2.56 -12.27
N ASN A 7 -3.33 -3.11 -11.90
CA ASN A 7 -2.12 -2.33 -11.67
C ASN A 7 -1.20 -2.25 -12.90
N ARG A 8 -1.68 -2.69 -14.08
CA ARG A 8 -0.84 -2.77 -15.30
C ARG A 8 -0.26 -1.43 -15.71
N ALA A 9 -1.03 -0.35 -15.59
CA ALA A 9 -0.60 1.00 -15.98
C ALA A 9 0.57 1.47 -15.10
N LEU A 10 0.42 1.39 -13.78
CA LEU A 10 1.49 1.71 -12.83
C LEU A 10 2.72 0.83 -13.04
N ARG A 11 2.53 -0.49 -13.23
CA ARG A 11 3.64 -1.42 -13.48
C ARG A 11 4.40 -1.08 -14.78
N ARG A 12 3.68 -0.72 -15.87
CA ARG A 12 4.32 -0.28 -17.12
C ARG A 12 5.12 1.00 -16.93
N PHE A 13 4.57 1.97 -16.22
CA PHE A 13 5.26 3.20 -15.90
C PHE A 13 6.54 2.94 -15.11
N LEU A 14 6.49 2.16 -14.05
CA LEU A 14 7.67 1.83 -13.26
C LEU A 14 8.69 1.02 -14.07
N GLY A 15 8.24 0.10 -14.93
CA GLY A 15 9.11 -0.63 -15.85
C GLY A 15 9.83 0.29 -16.84
N SER A 16 9.17 1.37 -17.33
CA SER A 16 9.83 2.37 -18.18
C SER A 16 10.91 3.19 -17.46
N LEU A 17 10.91 3.16 -16.13
CA LEU A 17 11.95 3.75 -15.28
C LEU A 17 13.02 2.71 -14.85
N ASN A 18 13.10 1.58 -15.54
CA ASN A 18 14.03 0.47 -15.30
C ASN A 18 13.86 -0.25 -13.93
N TYR A 19 12.70 -0.16 -13.29
CA TYR A 19 12.41 -1.01 -12.15
C TYR A 19 12.07 -2.44 -12.59
N ALA A 20 12.58 -3.44 -11.87
CA ALA A 20 12.13 -4.82 -11.97
C ALA A 20 10.76 -4.96 -11.26
N VAL A 21 9.68 -4.92 -12.02
CA VAL A 21 8.32 -4.86 -11.48
C VAL A 21 7.62 -6.21 -11.59
N HIS A 22 7.15 -6.72 -10.47
CA HIS A 22 6.44 -8.00 -10.38
C HIS A 22 5.00 -7.81 -9.91
N GLY A 23 4.09 -8.60 -10.45
CA GLY A 23 2.76 -8.78 -9.88
C GLY A 23 2.81 -9.68 -8.65
N TRP A 24 1.69 -9.75 -7.94
CA TRP A 24 1.61 -10.60 -6.76
C TRP A 24 1.65 -12.11 -7.08
N GLY A 25 1.30 -12.50 -8.31
CA GLY A 25 1.48 -13.88 -8.82
C GLY A 25 0.41 -14.89 -8.41
N LEU A 26 -0.62 -14.48 -7.63
CA LEU A 26 -1.64 -15.37 -7.06
C LEU A 26 -3.02 -15.23 -7.75
N GLY A 27 -3.05 -14.69 -8.97
CA GLY A 27 -4.27 -14.56 -9.75
C GLY A 27 -5.18 -13.40 -9.29
N ARG A 28 -6.48 -13.64 -9.12
CA ARG A 28 -7.45 -12.65 -8.63
C ARG A 28 -7.37 -12.52 -7.12
N ASN A 29 -7.20 -11.30 -6.63
CA ASN A 29 -7.33 -11.03 -5.20
C ASN A 29 -8.81 -11.13 -4.79
N LEU A 30 -9.16 -12.21 -4.15
CA LEU A 30 -10.52 -12.49 -3.64
C LEU A 30 -10.63 -12.31 -2.12
N GLY A 31 -9.63 -11.75 -1.50
CA GLY A 31 -9.56 -11.58 -0.04
C GLY A 31 -8.49 -12.45 0.60
N PRO A 32 -8.40 -12.40 1.93
CA PRO A 32 -7.49 -13.22 2.72
C PRO A 32 -8.02 -14.65 2.80
N ARG A 33 -7.67 -15.45 1.83
CA ARG A 33 -8.01 -16.89 1.80
C ARG A 33 -6.81 -17.71 2.25
N GLU A 34 -7.08 -18.93 2.67
CA GLU A 34 -6.05 -19.93 2.96
C GLU A 34 -5.04 -20.01 1.81
N GLY A 35 -3.75 -20.03 2.13
CA GLY A 35 -2.66 -20.07 1.16
C GLY A 35 -2.28 -18.72 0.51
N VAL A 36 -3.05 -17.63 0.70
CA VAL A 36 -2.70 -16.32 0.11
C VAL A 36 -1.51 -15.70 0.80
N LEU A 37 -1.48 -15.73 2.12
CA LEU A 37 -0.40 -15.13 2.90
C LEU A 37 0.91 -15.90 2.68
N GLU A 38 0.84 -17.22 2.76
CA GLU A 38 1.96 -18.13 2.48
C GLU A 38 2.51 -17.94 1.06
N GLY A 39 1.62 -17.85 0.06
CA GLY A 39 2.03 -17.59 -1.32
C GLY A 39 2.69 -16.23 -1.52
N LEU A 40 2.31 -15.20 -0.73
CA LEU A 40 2.97 -13.91 -0.73
C LEU A 40 4.32 -13.95 -0.01
N GLN A 41 4.44 -14.71 1.08
CA GLN A 41 5.69 -14.97 1.80
C GLN A 41 6.71 -15.64 0.87
N ASP A 42 6.32 -16.75 0.25
CA ASP A 42 7.16 -17.44 -0.74
C ASP A 42 7.61 -16.48 -1.85
N ARG A 43 6.67 -15.63 -2.32
CA ARG A 43 6.94 -14.67 -3.39
C ARG A 43 8.01 -13.64 -3.01
N ILE A 44 7.96 -13.06 -1.80
CA ILE A 44 8.98 -12.08 -1.38
C ILE A 44 10.33 -12.75 -1.12
N ILE A 45 10.34 -13.98 -0.59
CA ILE A 45 11.56 -14.77 -0.39
C ILE A 45 12.22 -15.05 -1.74
N ASP A 46 11.47 -15.53 -2.73
CA ASP A 46 11.97 -15.80 -4.08
C ASP A 46 12.53 -14.55 -4.75
N LEU A 47 11.79 -13.43 -4.68
CA LEU A 47 12.23 -12.19 -5.30
C LEU A 47 13.47 -11.62 -4.60
N SER A 48 13.52 -11.64 -3.27
CA SER A 48 14.68 -11.17 -2.52
C SER A 48 15.93 -12.01 -2.83
N ARG A 49 15.79 -13.32 -2.92
CA ARG A 49 16.88 -14.22 -3.33
C ARG A 49 17.33 -13.97 -4.77
N ARG A 50 16.36 -13.83 -5.69
CA ARG A 50 16.65 -13.61 -7.12
C ARG A 50 17.43 -12.33 -7.39
N TYR A 51 17.15 -11.27 -6.64
CA TYR A 51 17.79 -9.96 -6.81
C TYR A 51 18.86 -9.67 -5.78
N GLU A 52 19.12 -10.60 -4.85
CA GLU A 52 20.07 -10.45 -3.73
C GLU A 52 19.87 -9.13 -2.98
N ALA A 53 18.60 -8.70 -2.84
CA ALA A 53 18.23 -7.42 -2.25
C ALA A 53 16.81 -7.45 -1.68
N PRO A 54 16.52 -6.66 -0.63
CA PRO A 54 15.16 -6.50 -0.14
C PRO A 54 14.26 -5.82 -1.17
N VAL A 55 13.00 -6.24 -1.22
CA VAL A 55 11.99 -5.79 -2.20
C VAL A 55 11.15 -4.65 -1.67
N SER A 56 10.76 -3.70 -2.54
CA SER A 56 9.77 -2.67 -2.20
C SER A 56 8.36 -3.18 -2.48
N LEU A 57 7.45 -3.04 -1.53
CA LEU A 57 6.06 -3.47 -1.66
C LEU A 57 5.15 -2.28 -1.95
N VAL A 58 4.38 -2.36 -3.04
CA VAL A 58 3.36 -1.37 -3.40
C VAL A 58 2.00 -2.05 -3.41
N GLY A 59 1.15 -1.72 -2.45
CA GLY A 59 -0.14 -2.36 -2.25
C GLY A 59 -1.31 -1.39 -2.37
N HIS A 60 -2.33 -1.73 -3.18
CA HIS A 60 -3.58 -0.98 -3.27
C HIS A 60 -4.68 -1.67 -2.45
N SER A 61 -5.43 -0.88 -1.68
CA SER A 61 -6.55 -1.39 -0.86
C SER A 61 -6.09 -2.52 0.07
N LEU A 62 -6.70 -3.69 0.02
CA LEU A 62 -6.30 -4.88 0.77
C LEU A 62 -4.83 -5.27 0.53
N GLY A 63 -4.31 -5.04 -0.68
CA GLY A 63 -2.91 -5.32 -0.99
C GLY A 63 -1.92 -4.53 -0.14
N GLY A 64 -2.28 -3.33 0.33
CA GLY A 64 -1.45 -2.57 1.25
C GLY A 64 -1.48 -3.11 2.68
N ILE A 65 -2.57 -3.75 3.09
CA ILE A 65 -2.64 -4.49 4.36
C ILE A 65 -1.66 -5.66 4.32
N PHE A 66 -1.74 -6.52 3.29
CA PHE A 66 -0.78 -7.62 3.12
C PHE A 66 0.66 -7.14 3.07
N ALA A 67 0.95 -6.05 2.36
CA ALA A 67 2.29 -5.49 2.29
C ALA A 67 2.83 -5.05 3.67
N ARG A 68 1.96 -4.53 4.53
CA ARG A 68 2.33 -4.15 5.91
C ARG A 68 2.62 -5.37 6.78
N GLU A 69 1.80 -6.41 6.69
CA GLU A 69 2.01 -7.65 7.45
C GLU A 69 3.29 -8.35 7.02
N LEU A 70 3.52 -8.50 5.73
CA LEU A 70 4.77 -9.06 5.19
C LEU A 70 6.00 -8.26 5.66
N ALA A 71 5.90 -6.94 5.74
CA ALA A 71 7.00 -6.10 6.23
C ALA A 71 7.23 -6.21 7.74
N ARG A 72 6.21 -6.60 8.52
CA ARG A 72 6.39 -6.92 9.95
C ARG A 72 7.06 -8.27 10.15
N GLU A 73 6.61 -9.25 9.40
CA GLU A 73 7.09 -10.62 9.51
C GLU A 73 8.49 -10.80 8.92
N PHE A 74 8.78 -10.14 7.79
CA PHE A 74 10.04 -10.23 7.05
C PHE A 74 10.71 -8.87 6.84
N PRO A 75 11.05 -8.12 7.90
CA PRO A 75 11.60 -6.76 7.75
C PRO A 75 12.90 -6.71 6.95
N ASP A 76 13.74 -7.74 7.05
CA ASP A 76 15.01 -7.82 6.34
C ASP A 76 14.84 -8.08 4.82
N LEU A 77 13.69 -8.62 4.40
CA LEU A 77 13.37 -8.87 3.00
C LEU A 77 12.57 -7.73 2.37
N VAL A 78 12.05 -6.79 3.18
CA VAL A 78 11.24 -5.67 2.71
C VAL A 78 11.97 -4.35 2.87
N ARG A 79 12.25 -3.70 1.75
CA ARG A 79 12.95 -2.42 1.70
C ARG A 79 12.08 -1.25 2.18
N GLN A 80 10.82 -1.22 1.78
CA GLN A 80 9.80 -0.23 2.15
C GLN A 80 8.41 -0.68 1.75
N VAL A 81 7.40 -0.07 2.34
CA VAL A 81 5.98 -0.24 1.98
C VAL A 81 5.39 1.07 1.46
N ILE A 82 4.68 1.00 0.34
CA ILE A 82 3.84 2.09 -0.18
C ILE A 82 2.41 1.56 -0.28
N SER A 83 1.49 2.10 0.50
CA SER A 83 0.08 1.71 0.49
C SER A 83 -0.78 2.78 -0.21
N LEU A 84 -1.73 2.34 -1.04
CA LEU A 84 -2.65 3.18 -1.80
C LEU A 84 -4.08 2.92 -1.32
N GLY A 85 -4.69 3.86 -0.59
CA GLY A 85 -6.06 3.74 -0.09
C GLY A 85 -6.32 2.49 0.75
N SER A 86 -5.39 2.07 1.58
CA SER A 86 -5.47 0.84 2.36
C SER A 86 -5.97 1.13 3.77
N PRO A 87 -7.10 0.52 4.22
CA PRO A 87 -7.68 0.79 5.53
C PRO A 87 -6.99 -0.06 6.61
N PHE A 88 -6.00 0.50 7.28
CA PHE A 88 -5.28 -0.14 8.40
C PHE A 88 -5.49 0.55 9.75
N GLY A 89 -6.15 1.70 9.77
CA GLY A 89 -6.47 2.45 10.99
C GLY A 89 -7.67 1.87 11.75
N LYS A 90 -7.83 2.28 12.99
CA LYS A 90 -8.96 1.90 13.83
C LYS A 90 -10.29 2.30 13.20
N GLY A 91 -11.33 1.47 13.36
CA GLY A 91 -12.66 1.75 12.81
C GLY A 91 -12.81 1.43 11.31
N ARG A 92 -11.90 0.68 10.70
CA ARG A 92 -11.98 0.27 9.29
C ARG A 92 -13.28 -0.43 8.90
N MET A 93 -13.92 -1.10 9.84
CA MET A 93 -15.15 -1.89 9.64
C MET A 93 -16.42 -1.02 9.55
N THR A 94 -16.38 0.27 9.89
CA THR A 94 -17.58 1.10 9.99
C THR A 94 -17.90 1.88 8.71
N ALA A 95 -17.13 1.73 7.62
CA ALA A 95 -16.94 2.87 6.75
C ALA A 95 -17.77 2.94 5.46
N SER A 96 -18.30 1.92 4.85
CA SER A 96 -19.09 2.13 3.62
C SER A 96 -19.90 0.90 3.18
N VAL A 97 -20.89 1.09 2.30
CA VAL A 97 -21.65 -0.01 1.70
C VAL A 97 -20.72 -1.03 0.99
N PRO A 98 -19.71 -0.61 0.20
CA PRO A 98 -18.74 -1.54 -0.37
C PRO A 98 -17.85 -2.24 0.66
N ALA A 99 -17.51 -1.57 1.78
CA ALA A 99 -16.76 -2.20 2.86
C ALA A 99 -17.60 -3.26 3.58
N ARG A 100 -18.89 -2.99 3.78
CA ARG A 100 -19.84 -3.97 4.32
C ARG A 100 -20.00 -5.18 3.40
N LEU A 101 -20.07 -4.96 2.09
CA LEU A 101 -20.11 -6.05 1.11
C LEU A 101 -18.80 -6.83 1.10
N PHE A 102 -17.66 -6.16 1.22
CA PHE A 102 -16.36 -6.83 1.33
C PHE A 102 -16.29 -7.70 2.60
N THR A 103 -16.72 -7.18 3.74
CA THR A 103 -16.80 -7.93 5.01
C THR A 103 -17.79 -9.10 4.94
N ALA A 104 -18.93 -8.93 4.24
CA ALA A 104 -19.89 -10.02 4.04
C ALA A 104 -19.34 -11.15 3.15
N LEU A 105 -18.44 -10.82 2.23
CA LEU A 105 -17.77 -11.81 1.35
C LEU A 105 -16.48 -12.37 1.97
N ASN A 106 -15.94 -11.73 3.00
CA ASN A 106 -14.73 -12.12 3.71
C ASN A 106 -14.98 -11.86 5.21
N PRO A 107 -15.53 -12.85 5.93
CA PRO A 107 -15.79 -12.72 7.36
C PRO A 107 -14.51 -12.34 8.15
N PRO A 108 -14.63 -11.60 9.26
CA PRO A 108 -13.48 -11.17 10.06
C PRO A 108 -12.59 -12.31 10.56
N GLU A 109 -13.18 -13.48 10.75
CA GLU A 109 -12.50 -14.71 11.19
C GLU A 109 -11.47 -15.22 10.16
N GLU A 110 -11.58 -14.78 8.89
CA GLU A 110 -10.65 -15.15 7.82
C GLU A 110 -9.50 -14.12 7.64
N LEU A 111 -9.52 -13.01 8.36
CA LEU A 111 -8.42 -12.06 8.37
C LEU A 111 -7.41 -12.46 9.46
N PRO A 112 -6.29 -13.10 9.14
CA PRO A 112 -5.27 -13.47 10.13
C PRO A 112 -4.45 -12.25 10.56
N VAL A 113 -5.13 -11.15 10.89
CA VAL A 113 -4.50 -9.88 11.20
C VAL A 113 -5.14 -9.34 12.49
N ASP A 114 -4.32 -9.23 13.51
CA ASP A 114 -4.70 -8.60 14.77
C ASP A 114 -4.98 -7.11 14.52
N GLU A 115 -6.22 -6.69 14.76
CA GLU A 115 -6.63 -5.28 14.59
C GLU A 115 -5.84 -4.32 15.47
N ASP A 116 -5.42 -4.76 16.65
CA ASP A 116 -4.63 -3.93 17.57
C ASP A 116 -3.19 -3.72 17.09
N VAL A 117 -2.69 -4.59 16.23
CA VAL A 117 -1.36 -4.50 15.63
C VAL A 117 -1.40 -3.82 14.25
N LEU A 118 -2.50 -3.97 13.51
CA LEU A 118 -2.60 -3.50 12.13
C LEU A 118 -2.34 -1.99 11.97
N HIS A 119 -2.77 -1.16 12.93
CA HIS A 119 -2.55 0.29 12.87
C HIS A 119 -1.10 0.70 13.15
N GLN A 120 -0.32 -0.15 13.82
CA GLN A 120 1.09 0.12 14.09
C GLN A 120 1.89 0.13 12.78
N PRO A 121 2.86 1.04 12.59
CA PRO A 121 3.71 1.03 11.40
C PRO A 121 4.59 -0.22 11.38
N PRO A 122 4.88 -0.80 10.21
CA PRO A 122 5.91 -1.82 10.09
C PRO A 122 7.30 -1.22 10.40
N PRO A 123 8.31 -2.01 10.78
CA PRO A 123 9.64 -1.53 11.13
C PRO A 123 10.46 -1.01 9.94
N VAL A 124 9.88 -0.91 8.76
CA VAL A 124 10.49 -0.41 7.53
C VAL A 124 9.85 0.93 7.11
N PRO A 125 10.49 1.74 6.24
CA PRO A 125 9.90 2.97 5.73
C PRO A 125 8.52 2.76 5.13
N LEU A 126 7.57 3.62 5.51
CA LEU A 126 6.17 3.53 5.08
C LEU A 126 5.68 4.84 4.45
N THR A 127 5.07 4.74 3.29
CA THR A 127 4.30 5.83 2.69
C THR A 127 2.85 5.41 2.49
N ALA A 128 1.93 6.04 3.22
CA ALA A 128 0.50 5.83 3.07
C ALA A 128 -0.09 6.92 2.15
N ILE A 129 -0.55 6.53 0.97
CA ILE A 129 -1.16 7.44 0.00
C ILE A 129 -2.68 7.31 0.12
N TYR A 130 -3.36 8.43 0.32
CA TYR A 130 -4.81 8.46 0.52
C TYR A 130 -5.50 9.56 -0.26
N SER A 131 -6.81 9.45 -0.41
CA SER A 131 -7.65 10.49 -1.02
C SER A 131 -8.92 10.73 -0.19
N LYS A 132 -9.22 11.98 0.11
CA LYS A 132 -10.50 12.36 0.72
C LYS A 132 -11.70 12.11 -0.21
N GLY A 133 -11.47 11.92 -1.52
CA GLY A 133 -12.47 11.55 -2.52
C GLY A 133 -12.50 10.05 -2.84
N ASP A 134 -11.99 9.18 -1.97
CA ASP A 134 -11.87 7.73 -2.20
C ASP A 134 -13.21 7.05 -2.56
N GLY A 135 -14.28 7.35 -1.83
CA GLY A 135 -15.64 6.86 -2.07
C GLY A 135 -15.88 5.38 -1.71
N ILE A 136 -14.85 4.59 -1.45
CA ILE A 136 -14.93 3.18 -1.04
C ILE A 136 -14.42 2.99 0.37
N VAL A 137 -13.21 3.47 0.64
CA VAL A 137 -12.56 3.40 1.94
C VAL A 137 -12.68 4.73 2.65
N ASN A 138 -13.03 4.72 3.93
CA ASN A 138 -12.93 5.94 4.73
C ASN A 138 -11.46 6.34 4.82
N TRP A 139 -11.12 7.49 4.23
CA TRP A 139 -9.74 7.97 4.14
C TRP A 139 -9.06 8.12 5.51
N GLN A 140 -9.83 8.40 6.58
CA GLN A 140 -9.30 8.50 7.94
C GLN A 140 -8.69 7.18 8.43
N THR A 141 -9.21 6.04 7.97
CA THR A 141 -8.68 4.71 8.30
C THR A 141 -7.42 4.35 7.52
N THR A 142 -7.02 5.20 6.58
CA THR A 142 -5.81 5.00 5.75
C THR A 142 -4.62 5.82 6.22
N LEU A 143 -4.79 6.61 7.30
CA LEU A 143 -3.76 7.47 7.84
C LEU A 143 -2.84 6.71 8.79
N GLN A 144 -1.54 6.89 8.62
CA GLN A 144 -0.56 6.53 9.64
C GLN A 144 -0.40 7.72 10.59
N ILE A 145 -0.99 7.62 11.75
CA ILE A 145 -1.03 8.69 12.76
C ILE A 145 0.08 8.52 13.80
N ASP A 146 0.42 7.27 14.12
CA ASP A 146 1.40 6.96 15.16
C ASP A 146 2.82 7.17 14.61
N GLY A 147 3.48 8.18 15.16
CA GLY A 147 4.70 8.83 14.72
C GLY A 147 5.96 7.99 14.56
N HIS A 148 5.94 6.95 13.74
CA HIS A 148 7.19 6.32 13.33
C HIS A 148 7.98 7.30 12.46
N HIS A 149 9.24 7.57 12.83
CA HIS A 149 10.09 8.59 12.19
C HIS A 149 10.33 8.38 10.69
N ARG A 150 10.05 7.20 10.16
CA ARG A 150 10.15 6.85 8.73
C ARG A 150 8.79 6.54 8.10
N SER A 151 7.72 7.17 8.59
CA SER A 151 6.39 7.02 8.01
C SER A 151 5.76 8.37 7.65
N GLN A 152 4.97 8.40 6.58
CA GLN A 152 4.23 9.58 6.16
C GLN A 152 2.92 9.21 5.47
N SER A 153 1.86 9.96 5.78
CA SER A 153 0.60 9.95 5.02
C SER A 153 0.58 11.11 4.04
N ILE A 154 0.28 10.84 2.76
CA ILE A 154 0.29 11.83 1.69
C ILE A 154 -1.07 11.83 1.00
N GLN A 155 -1.72 13.00 1.00
CA GLN A 155 -2.98 13.17 0.32
C GLN A 155 -2.79 13.36 -1.19
N VAL A 156 -3.63 12.68 -1.98
CA VAL A 156 -3.79 12.91 -3.41
C VAL A 156 -5.27 13.14 -3.73
N ARG A 157 -5.57 13.69 -4.91
CA ARG A 157 -6.95 13.79 -5.40
C ARG A 157 -7.26 12.59 -6.26
N GLY A 158 -8.46 12.02 -6.12
CA GLY A 158 -8.93 10.91 -6.95
C GLY A 158 -9.87 9.98 -6.20
N SER A 159 -10.47 9.04 -6.93
CA SER A 159 -11.30 7.97 -6.37
C SER A 159 -10.45 6.76 -6.02
N HIS A 160 -10.96 5.84 -5.20
CA HIS A 160 -10.31 4.59 -4.84
C HIS A 160 -9.85 3.79 -6.08
N CYS A 161 -10.78 3.52 -6.99
CA CYS A 161 -10.47 2.78 -8.22
C CYS A 161 -9.55 3.55 -9.18
N GLY A 162 -9.49 4.88 -9.09
CA GLY A 162 -8.63 5.72 -9.92
C GLY A 162 -7.18 5.79 -9.47
N MET A 163 -6.85 5.38 -8.25
CA MET A 163 -5.52 5.57 -7.68
C MET A 163 -4.39 4.95 -8.53
N THR A 164 -4.59 3.74 -9.03
CA THR A 164 -3.57 3.05 -9.83
C THR A 164 -3.38 3.60 -11.24
N PHE A 165 -4.28 4.49 -11.68
CA PHE A 165 -4.22 5.18 -12.98
C PHE A 165 -3.84 6.66 -12.84
N ASN A 166 -3.62 7.16 -11.62
CA ASN A 166 -3.36 8.57 -11.35
C ASN A 166 -1.87 8.90 -11.53
N PRO A 167 -1.50 9.78 -12.49
CA PRO A 167 -0.10 10.14 -12.71
C PRO A 167 0.59 10.79 -11.51
N ALA A 168 -0.15 11.53 -10.66
CA ALA A 168 0.41 12.08 -9.42
C ALA A 168 0.85 10.97 -8.47
N ILE A 169 0.08 9.88 -8.36
CA ILE A 169 0.47 8.70 -7.58
C ILE A 169 1.67 7.99 -8.23
N TRP A 170 1.70 7.87 -9.55
CA TRP A 170 2.85 7.26 -10.24
C TRP A 170 4.15 8.00 -9.95
N PHE A 171 4.11 9.34 -10.04
CA PHE A 171 5.27 10.18 -9.69
C PHE A 171 5.68 9.97 -8.23
N LEU A 172 4.73 10.00 -7.31
CA LEU A 172 5.00 9.83 -5.89
C LEU A 172 5.58 8.45 -5.57
N VAL A 173 5.02 7.39 -6.16
CA VAL A 173 5.55 6.03 -6.01
C VAL A 173 6.98 5.95 -6.55
N ALA A 174 7.25 6.49 -7.74
CA ALA A 174 8.58 6.48 -8.33
C ALA A 174 9.60 7.25 -7.46
N GLU A 175 9.22 8.42 -6.94
CA GLU A 175 10.07 9.21 -6.05
C GLU A 175 10.37 8.49 -4.73
N ARG A 176 9.37 7.83 -4.14
CA ARG A 176 9.59 7.02 -2.93
C ARG A 176 10.47 5.80 -3.20
N LEU A 177 10.28 5.12 -4.34
CA LEU A 177 11.13 4.01 -4.75
C LEU A 177 12.57 4.44 -5.02
N ALA A 178 12.80 5.63 -5.53
CA ALA A 178 14.14 6.18 -5.76
C ALA A 178 14.88 6.59 -4.46
N THR A 179 14.15 6.82 -3.37
CA THR A 179 14.75 7.20 -2.09
C THR A 179 15.33 5.96 -1.38
N HIS A 180 16.62 6.01 -1.02
CA HIS A 180 17.23 4.93 -0.25
C HIS A 180 16.64 4.90 1.17
N PRO A 181 16.34 3.71 1.75
CA PRO A 181 15.73 3.61 3.08
C PRO A 181 16.48 4.34 4.20
N GLU A 182 17.80 4.32 4.16
CA GLU A 182 18.65 5.03 5.13
C GLU A 182 18.63 6.55 4.95
N GLN A 183 18.29 7.01 3.75
CA GLN A 183 18.14 8.42 3.40
C GLN A 183 16.67 8.84 3.36
N TRP A 184 15.79 8.05 4.01
CA TRP A 184 14.39 8.37 4.04
C TRP A 184 14.14 9.75 4.65
N ARG A 185 13.33 10.52 3.96
CA ARG A 185 12.90 11.87 4.37
C ARG A 185 11.45 12.06 3.98
N PRO A 186 10.69 12.88 4.70
CA PRO A 186 9.33 13.22 4.32
C PRO A 186 9.27 13.80 2.89
N PHE A 187 8.21 13.44 2.17
CA PHE A 187 7.91 14.05 0.87
C PHE A 187 7.54 15.51 1.08
N GLU A 188 8.30 16.40 0.44
CA GLU A 188 8.07 17.83 0.54
C GLU A 188 7.11 18.30 -0.55
N ARG A 189 6.03 18.94 -0.13
CA ARG A 189 5.06 19.59 -1.02
C ARG A 189 5.50 21.03 -1.27
N ARG A 190 6.43 21.25 -2.19
CA ARG A 190 6.90 22.59 -2.56
C ARG A 190 6.57 22.89 -4.02
N ARG A 191 6.34 24.15 -4.35
CA ARG A 191 6.13 24.67 -5.71
C ARG A 191 4.92 23.99 -6.39
N TRP A 192 5.11 23.45 -7.61
CA TRP A 192 4.09 22.77 -8.41
C TRP A 192 3.47 21.55 -7.72
N ARG A 193 4.18 20.91 -6.79
CA ARG A 193 3.67 19.74 -6.05
C ARG A 193 2.40 20.06 -5.26
N ASN A 194 2.23 21.28 -4.76
CA ASN A 194 1.03 21.69 -4.03
C ASN A 194 -0.26 21.60 -4.87
N LEU A 195 -0.17 21.64 -6.21
CA LEU A 195 -1.32 21.49 -7.10
C LEU A 195 -1.87 20.06 -7.09
N PHE A 196 -1.01 19.06 -6.94
CA PHE A 196 -1.36 17.64 -7.03
C PHE A 196 -1.50 16.97 -5.66
N TYR A 197 -0.78 17.47 -4.66
CA TYR A 197 -0.75 16.92 -3.31
C TYR A 197 -1.30 17.96 -2.33
N PRO A 198 -2.61 17.91 -2.01
CA PRO A 198 -3.23 18.80 -1.04
C PRO A 198 -2.61 18.67 0.34
N ASP A 199 -2.92 19.61 1.24
CA ASP A 199 -2.42 19.53 2.61
C ASP A 199 -2.94 18.28 3.31
N SER A 200 -2.01 17.52 3.90
CA SER A 200 -2.30 16.27 4.60
C SER A 200 -2.75 16.50 6.05
N GLN A 201 -3.05 17.74 6.43
CA GLN A 201 -3.57 17.98 7.78
C GLN A 201 -4.98 17.37 7.94
N PRO A 202 -5.23 16.67 9.06
CA PRO A 202 -6.52 16.06 9.34
C PRO A 202 -7.65 17.07 9.47
#